data_a43f58228876ed880ddc625b3ed17afe
#
_entry.id   a43f58228876ed880ddc625b3ed17afe
#
_cell.length_a   1.000
_cell.length_b   1.000
_cell.length_c   1.000
_cell.angle_alpha   90.00
_cell.angle_beta   90.00
_cell.angle_gamma   90.00
#
_symmetry.space_group_name_H-M   'P 1'
#
loop_
_entity.id
_entity.type
_entity.pdbx_description
1 polymer ?
#
loop_
_entity_poly.entity_id
_entity_poly.type
_entity_poly.pdbx_seq_one_letter_code
_entity_poly.pdbx_strand_id
1 'polypeptide(L)'
;MEENNQSEKSIELNSPKWLDKGSNSAEVENKKSWMRWLISTGDLALLKSSLVKGVKLDAKDEYGYTLLHIASESTQLEIVKYLIEQGADLTAKDNVGNTPLHIAAWQGCLQVVKYLGEQGANLHTKDYAGNTPLHEAVLYGHLPIVKYLVNKNVGLQAKNDLGNTPLYEAAELGYVKIVEFLIAKGADFEAKNYQGDAPLHAATRGSYLETVKYLVERGAGLEIVDDLGYTPLHVAAEKGDLQIVKYLIDKGANLEAKNDRDVTPLYLAVRSGYLAIAQYLLEQGANINAKNTSDNTPLYMAVLNRDIVAANYFLEQGADLKNKNKYGNTPLHYAVLCGSLEIVKIFVGQGARLDARNDLGKTALHMAILNDDLEIVKYLLEQGADLKIKDDFGKAVWQEAALNSHLAMVKFLLTEKYIYVGDLFDEIKNGYLALVKYLVEEQGVDLSRKNTEGNTPLYLASECGHLEIVKYLVKKGADLTSKNNTGSTLLHAAARQGHLALVKYLLSQI
;
A
#
# COMPACT_ATOMS: atom_id res chain seq x y z
N MET A 1 22.56 -64.48 -44.83
CA MET A 1 21.80 -65.09 -43.74
C MET A 1 21.92 -64.10 -42.61
N GLU A 2 21.00 -63.38 -42.14
CA GLU A 2 19.54 -63.40 -42.10
C GLU A 2 19.05 -61.97 -42.16
N GLU A 3 17.95 -61.82 -42.84
CA GLU A 3 17.10 -60.65 -42.93
C GLU A 3 16.65 -60.17 -41.57
N ASN A 4 16.60 -58.87 -41.38
CA ASN A 4 15.64 -58.28 -40.43
C ASN A 4 14.92 -57.12 -41.12
N ASN A 5 13.85 -57.52 -41.73
CA ASN A 5 12.73 -56.73 -42.18
C ASN A 5 11.99 -56.22 -40.93
N GLN A 6 12.17 -54.96 -40.53
CA GLN A 6 11.24 -54.30 -39.61
C GLN A 6 10.38 -53.30 -40.38
N SER A 7 9.21 -53.83 -40.65
CA SER A 7 8.02 -53.17 -41.14
C SER A 7 7.85 -51.73 -40.63
N GLU A 8 7.74 -50.82 -41.59
CA GLU A 8 7.01 -49.56 -41.45
C GLU A 8 5.60 -49.88 -40.98
N LYS A 9 5.37 -49.72 -39.65
CA LYS A 9 4.02 -49.55 -39.13
C LYS A 9 3.59 -48.13 -39.48
N SER A 10 2.90 -47.99 -40.62
CA SER A 10 1.95 -46.91 -40.87
C SER A 10 1.00 -46.83 -39.67
N ILE A 11 1.22 -45.83 -38.82
CA ILE A 11 0.23 -45.44 -37.83
C ILE A 11 -0.95 -44.87 -38.62
N GLU A 12 -1.93 -45.73 -38.92
CA GLU A 12 -3.27 -45.27 -39.28
C GLU A 12 -3.77 -44.40 -38.10
N LEU A 13 -3.59 -43.10 -38.18
CA LEU A 13 -4.27 -42.09 -37.37
C LEU A 13 -5.74 -42.10 -37.73
N ASN A 14 -6.45 -43.12 -37.22
CA ASN A 14 -7.91 -43.18 -37.31
C ASN A 14 -8.46 -41.93 -36.63
N SER A 15 -9.16 -41.11 -37.42
CA SER A 15 -10.01 -40.05 -36.88
C SER A 15 -10.87 -40.64 -35.74
N PRO A 16 -10.96 -39.98 -34.58
CA PRO A 16 -11.67 -40.53 -33.42
C PRO A 16 -13.11 -40.90 -33.79
N LYS A 17 -13.55 -42.13 -33.43
CA LYS A 17 -14.88 -42.73 -33.76
C LYS A 17 -16.10 -41.87 -33.34
N TRP A 18 -15.91 -40.81 -32.52
CA TRP A 18 -16.97 -39.91 -32.11
C TRP A 18 -17.26 -38.79 -33.14
N LEU A 19 -16.48 -38.67 -34.22
CA LEU A 19 -16.80 -37.78 -35.35
C LEU A 19 -18.07 -38.20 -36.09
N ASP A 20 -18.53 -39.44 -35.92
CA ASP A 20 -19.63 -40.04 -36.68
C ASP A 20 -20.97 -40.14 -35.90
N LYS A 21 -21.05 -39.70 -34.64
CA LYS A 21 -22.28 -39.80 -33.81
C LYS A 21 -22.62 -38.51 -33.09
N GLY A 22 -23.90 -38.18 -33.04
CA GLY A 22 -24.46 -36.96 -32.43
C GLY A 22 -24.19 -36.82 -30.93
N SER A 23 -23.99 -35.58 -30.50
CA SER A 23 -23.26 -35.06 -29.35
C SER A 23 -23.90 -35.25 -27.97
N ASN A 24 -23.16 -35.88 -27.02
CA ASN A 24 -23.28 -35.66 -25.57
C ASN A 24 -22.22 -34.65 -25.10
N SER A 25 -22.45 -33.92 -23.95
CA SER A 25 -21.57 -32.85 -23.47
C SER A 25 -20.09 -33.23 -23.29
N ALA A 26 -19.80 -34.45 -22.82
CA ALA A 26 -18.44 -34.98 -22.68
C ALA A 26 -17.73 -35.22 -24.04
N GLU A 27 -18.50 -35.50 -25.11
CA GLU A 27 -17.97 -35.63 -26.45
C GLU A 27 -17.64 -34.27 -27.10
N VAL A 28 -18.32 -33.21 -26.68
CA VAL A 28 -18.05 -31.84 -27.13
C VAL A 28 -16.75 -31.30 -26.53
N GLU A 29 -16.45 -31.59 -25.26
CA GLU A 29 -15.19 -31.25 -24.62
C GLU A 29 -14.00 -32.00 -25.24
N ASN A 30 -14.15 -33.30 -25.50
CA ASN A 30 -13.13 -34.09 -26.20
C ASN A 30 -12.89 -33.59 -27.62
N LYS A 31 -13.93 -33.11 -28.33
CA LYS A 31 -13.81 -32.51 -29.66
C LYS A 31 -12.99 -31.24 -29.68
N LYS A 32 -13.21 -30.36 -28.70
CA LYS A 32 -12.52 -29.06 -28.57
C LYS A 32 -11.03 -29.25 -28.25
N SER A 33 -10.71 -30.11 -27.30
CA SER A 33 -9.32 -30.44 -26.92
C SER A 33 -8.55 -31.07 -28.07
N TRP A 34 -9.20 -31.95 -28.82
CA TRP A 34 -8.61 -32.60 -30.01
C TRP A 34 -8.36 -31.58 -31.14
N MET A 35 -9.27 -30.64 -31.40
CA MET A 35 -9.08 -29.60 -32.41
C MET A 35 -7.92 -28.68 -32.09
N ARG A 36 -7.76 -28.30 -30.84
CA ARG A 36 -6.61 -27.51 -30.37
C ARG A 36 -5.30 -28.29 -30.59
N TRP A 37 -5.27 -29.57 -30.21
CA TRP A 37 -4.14 -30.45 -30.47
C TRP A 37 -3.85 -30.59 -31.98
N LEU A 38 -4.85 -30.83 -32.81
CA LEU A 38 -4.71 -30.98 -34.25
C LEU A 38 -4.11 -29.74 -34.91
N ILE A 39 -4.62 -28.56 -34.56
CA ILE A 39 -4.10 -27.30 -35.10
C ILE A 39 -2.68 -27.05 -34.62
N SER A 40 -2.38 -27.32 -33.32
CA SER A 40 -1.04 -27.13 -32.78
C SER A 40 0.02 -28.02 -33.41
N THR A 41 -0.36 -29.21 -33.92
CA THR A 41 0.55 -30.11 -34.64
C THR A 41 0.84 -29.67 -36.09
N GLY A 42 0.00 -28.78 -36.65
CA GLY A 42 0.16 -28.30 -38.02
C GLY A 42 -0.30 -29.25 -39.11
N ASP A 43 -1.01 -30.32 -38.76
CA ASP A 43 -1.49 -31.32 -39.76
C ASP A 43 -2.69 -30.80 -40.59
N LEU A 44 -2.36 -30.09 -41.65
CA LEU A 44 -3.34 -29.52 -42.58
C LEU A 44 -4.20 -30.58 -43.27
N ALA A 45 -3.66 -31.78 -43.58
CA ALA A 45 -4.41 -32.82 -44.27
C ALA A 45 -5.52 -33.39 -43.37
N LEU A 46 -5.18 -33.63 -42.10
CA LEU A 46 -6.14 -34.11 -41.12
C LEU A 46 -7.17 -33.02 -40.76
N LEU A 47 -6.78 -31.75 -40.70
CA LEU A 47 -7.72 -30.65 -40.55
C LEU A 47 -8.73 -30.56 -41.68
N LYS A 48 -8.28 -30.64 -42.96
CA LYS A 48 -9.14 -30.65 -44.14
C LYS A 48 -10.18 -31.77 -44.08
N SER A 49 -9.74 -32.99 -43.78
CA SER A 49 -10.64 -34.14 -43.64
C SER A 49 -11.69 -33.97 -42.54
N SER A 50 -11.32 -33.29 -41.45
CA SER A 50 -12.19 -33.04 -40.30
C SER A 50 -13.26 -31.99 -40.61
N LEU A 51 -12.93 -30.93 -41.35
CA LEU A 51 -13.88 -29.90 -41.75
C LEU A 51 -14.93 -30.43 -42.74
N VAL A 52 -14.53 -31.30 -43.65
CA VAL A 52 -15.48 -31.99 -44.54
C VAL A 52 -16.52 -32.81 -43.78
N LYS A 53 -16.18 -33.31 -42.60
CA LYS A 53 -17.08 -34.05 -41.69
C LYS A 53 -17.97 -33.14 -40.82
N GLY A 54 -18.07 -31.83 -41.08
CA GLY A 54 -19.03 -30.90 -40.49
C GLY A 54 -18.58 -30.16 -39.24
N VAL A 55 -17.28 -30.03 -39.01
CA VAL A 55 -16.76 -29.15 -37.97
C VAL A 55 -17.02 -27.68 -38.35
N LYS A 56 -17.64 -26.89 -37.45
CA LYS A 56 -17.94 -25.48 -37.71
C LYS A 56 -16.72 -24.62 -37.48
N LEU A 57 -16.39 -23.71 -38.42
CA LEU A 57 -15.27 -22.80 -38.37
C LEU A 57 -15.34 -21.80 -37.20
N ASP A 58 -16.55 -21.39 -36.87
CA ASP A 58 -16.87 -20.41 -35.84
C ASP A 58 -17.19 -21.02 -34.47
N ALA A 59 -17.08 -22.36 -34.36
CA ALA A 59 -17.26 -23.03 -33.07
C ALA A 59 -16.21 -22.53 -32.05
N LYS A 60 -16.66 -22.09 -30.86
CA LYS A 60 -15.81 -21.58 -29.80
C LYS A 60 -15.51 -22.68 -28.77
N ASP A 61 -14.27 -22.68 -28.25
CA ASP A 61 -13.90 -23.47 -27.08
C ASP A 61 -14.32 -22.76 -25.76
N GLU A 62 -13.90 -23.28 -24.61
CA GLU A 62 -14.19 -22.72 -23.28
C GLU A 62 -13.62 -21.32 -23.07
N TYR A 63 -12.54 -20.95 -23.77
CA TYR A 63 -11.92 -19.63 -23.77
C TYR A 63 -12.55 -18.67 -24.80
N GLY A 64 -13.52 -19.17 -25.60
CA GLY A 64 -14.12 -18.41 -26.68
C GLY A 64 -13.30 -18.43 -27.97
N TYR A 65 -12.24 -19.25 -28.06
CA TYR A 65 -11.38 -19.36 -29.25
C TYR A 65 -12.07 -20.09 -30.36
N THR A 66 -12.07 -19.50 -31.55
CA THR A 66 -12.41 -20.21 -32.81
C THR A 66 -11.17 -20.95 -33.33
N LEU A 67 -11.35 -21.78 -34.37
CA LEU A 67 -10.21 -22.45 -35.01
C LEU A 67 -9.14 -21.46 -35.50
N LEU A 68 -9.55 -20.27 -35.96
CA LEU A 68 -8.64 -19.23 -36.42
C LEU A 68 -7.85 -18.61 -35.27
N HIS A 69 -8.44 -18.45 -34.06
CA HIS A 69 -7.69 -18.04 -32.86
C HIS A 69 -6.61 -19.05 -32.50
N ILE A 70 -6.97 -20.37 -32.50
CA ILE A 70 -6.05 -21.43 -32.14
C ILE A 70 -4.90 -21.52 -33.16
N ALA A 71 -5.22 -21.39 -34.47
CA ALA A 71 -4.21 -21.39 -35.54
C ALA A 71 -3.25 -20.18 -35.41
N SER A 72 -3.78 -19.02 -35.03
CA SER A 72 -3.00 -17.80 -34.78
C SER A 72 -2.11 -17.94 -33.52
N GLU A 73 -2.62 -18.56 -32.45
CA GLU A 73 -1.89 -18.90 -31.24
C GLU A 73 -0.75 -19.88 -31.53
N SER A 74 -1.02 -20.90 -32.32
CA SER A 74 -0.05 -21.94 -32.69
C SER A 74 0.91 -21.52 -33.81
N THR A 75 0.78 -20.30 -34.33
CA THR A 75 1.62 -19.69 -35.39
C THR A 75 1.62 -20.49 -36.71
N GLN A 76 0.57 -21.25 -36.98
CA GLN A 76 0.47 -22.18 -38.13
C GLN A 76 -0.06 -21.45 -39.37
N LEU A 77 0.83 -20.76 -40.11
CA LEU A 77 0.45 -19.89 -41.22
C LEU A 77 -0.37 -20.63 -42.31
N GLU A 78 -0.01 -21.84 -42.67
CA GLU A 78 -0.72 -22.58 -43.71
C GLU A 78 -2.15 -22.99 -43.27
N ILE A 79 -2.33 -23.29 -42.00
CA ILE A 79 -3.65 -23.52 -41.40
C ILE A 79 -4.46 -22.22 -41.37
N VAL A 80 -3.83 -21.09 -40.95
CA VAL A 80 -4.47 -19.77 -40.97
C VAL A 80 -4.97 -19.44 -42.39
N LYS A 81 -4.12 -19.60 -43.42
CA LYS A 81 -4.49 -19.38 -44.81
C LYS A 81 -5.71 -20.23 -45.21
N TYR A 82 -5.64 -21.51 -44.93
CA TYR A 82 -6.72 -22.43 -45.28
C TYR A 82 -8.04 -22.10 -44.57
N LEU A 83 -8.01 -21.80 -43.30
CA LEU A 83 -9.22 -21.45 -42.55
C LEU A 83 -9.88 -20.17 -43.11
N ILE A 84 -9.09 -19.16 -43.50
CA ILE A 84 -9.58 -17.92 -44.11
C ILE A 84 -10.17 -18.17 -45.48
N GLU A 85 -9.54 -19.03 -46.34
CA GLU A 85 -10.07 -19.46 -47.61
C GLU A 85 -11.41 -20.19 -47.46
N GLN A 86 -11.64 -20.88 -46.33
CA GLN A 86 -12.92 -21.52 -46.02
C GLN A 86 -13.95 -20.56 -45.40
N GLY A 87 -13.62 -19.26 -45.23
CA GLY A 87 -14.54 -18.23 -44.74
C GLY A 87 -14.54 -18.04 -43.20
N ALA A 88 -13.45 -18.40 -42.52
CA ALA A 88 -13.33 -18.13 -41.09
C ALA A 88 -13.43 -16.62 -40.78
N ASP A 89 -14.17 -16.28 -39.73
CA ASP A 89 -14.41 -14.89 -39.33
C ASP A 89 -13.16 -14.25 -38.68
N LEU A 90 -12.58 -13.26 -39.38
CA LEU A 90 -11.43 -12.46 -38.91
C LEU A 90 -11.76 -11.55 -37.68
N THR A 91 -13.05 -11.30 -37.46
CA THR A 91 -13.54 -10.37 -36.45
C THR A 91 -14.04 -11.07 -35.18
N ALA A 92 -14.07 -12.43 -35.22
CA ALA A 92 -14.50 -13.22 -34.06
C ALA A 92 -13.70 -12.83 -32.81
N LYS A 93 -14.41 -12.64 -31.68
CA LYS A 93 -13.80 -12.30 -30.38
C LYS A 93 -13.85 -13.49 -29.45
N ASP A 94 -12.76 -13.71 -28.71
CA ASP A 94 -12.71 -14.65 -27.59
C ASP A 94 -13.43 -14.10 -26.34
N ASN A 95 -13.31 -14.77 -25.19
CA ASN A 95 -13.99 -14.38 -23.95
C ASN A 95 -13.44 -13.09 -23.31
N VAL A 96 -12.24 -12.62 -23.71
CA VAL A 96 -11.63 -11.36 -23.28
C VAL A 96 -11.59 -10.31 -24.39
N GLY A 97 -12.23 -10.60 -25.53
CA GLY A 97 -12.39 -9.66 -26.62
C GLY A 97 -11.30 -9.69 -27.67
N ASN A 98 -10.31 -10.58 -27.57
CA ASN A 98 -9.25 -10.72 -28.56
C ASN A 98 -9.80 -11.27 -29.88
N THR A 99 -9.33 -10.71 -30.99
CA THR A 99 -9.48 -11.28 -32.31
C THR A 99 -8.27 -12.18 -32.65
N PRO A 100 -8.33 -13.01 -33.68
CA PRO A 100 -7.17 -13.78 -34.16
C PRO A 100 -5.91 -12.92 -34.38
N LEU A 101 -6.10 -11.65 -34.76
CA LEU A 101 -5.00 -10.70 -34.94
C LEU A 101 -4.34 -10.29 -33.63
N HIS A 102 -5.12 -10.10 -32.56
CA HIS A 102 -4.56 -9.85 -31.21
C HIS A 102 -3.69 -11.03 -30.77
N ILE A 103 -4.21 -12.25 -30.92
CA ILE A 103 -3.49 -13.46 -30.56
C ILE A 103 -2.19 -13.62 -31.40
N ALA A 104 -2.24 -13.38 -32.70
CA ALA A 104 -1.04 -13.44 -33.56
C ALA A 104 0.01 -12.37 -33.17
N ALA A 105 -0.46 -11.16 -32.77
CA ALA A 105 0.40 -10.06 -32.31
C ALA A 105 1.04 -10.39 -30.95
N TRP A 106 0.27 -10.95 -30.04
CA TRP A 106 0.72 -11.44 -28.74
C TRP A 106 1.77 -12.56 -28.89
N GLN A 107 1.52 -13.56 -29.76
CA GLN A 107 2.44 -14.70 -29.97
C GLN A 107 3.71 -14.34 -30.75
N GLY A 108 3.78 -13.16 -31.33
CA GLY A 108 4.98 -12.73 -32.05
C GLY A 108 5.09 -13.24 -33.49
N CYS A 109 4.03 -13.82 -34.07
CA CYS A 109 4.07 -14.37 -35.41
C CYS A 109 3.82 -13.31 -36.48
N LEU A 110 4.91 -12.64 -36.93
CA LEU A 110 4.83 -11.59 -37.94
C LEU A 110 4.17 -12.03 -39.22
N GLN A 111 4.39 -13.28 -39.66
CA GLN A 111 3.85 -13.78 -40.91
C GLN A 111 2.32 -13.93 -40.86
N VAL A 112 1.79 -14.43 -39.72
CA VAL A 112 0.34 -14.52 -39.49
C VAL A 112 -0.27 -13.11 -39.39
N VAL A 113 0.37 -12.18 -38.62
CA VAL A 113 -0.09 -10.80 -38.52
C VAL A 113 -0.17 -10.11 -39.88
N LYS A 114 0.87 -10.28 -40.74
CA LYS A 114 0.87 -9.75 -42.11
C LYS A 114 -0.27 -10.31 -42.94
N TYR A 115 -0.42 -11.63 -42.94
CA TYR A 115 -1.44 -12.30 -43.74
C TYR A 115 -2.86 -11.89 -43.28
N LEU A 116 -3.14 -11.90 -41.97
CA LEU A 116 -4.44 -11.44 -41.46
C LEU A 116 -4.73 -9.98 -41.88
N GLY A 117 -3.75 -9.10 -41.80
CA GLY A 117 -3.89 -7.71 -42.21
C GLY A 117 -4.12 -7.54 -43.72
N GLU A 118 -3.48 -8.37 -44.56
CA GLU A 118 -3.68 -8.42 -46.03
C GLU A 118 -5.06 -8.95 -46.40
N GLN A 119 -5.63 -9.84 -45.59
CA GLN A 119 -6.99 -10.37 -45.77
C GLN A 119 -8.09 -9.47 -45.20
N GLY A 120 -7.73 -8.25 -44.69
CA GLY A 120 -8.68 -7.25 -44.27
C GLY A 120 -9.04 -7.28 -42.77
N ALA A 121 -8.27 -7.97 -41.95
CA ALA A 121 -8.44 -7.88 -40.50
C ALA A 121 -8.27 -6.43 -40.04
N ASN A 122 -9.18 -5.94 -39.19
CA ASN A 122 -9.11 -4.58 -38.68
C ASN A 122 -7.95 -4.43 -37.69
N LEU A 123 -6.90 -3.70 -38.10
CA LEU A 123 -5.69 -3.47 -37.32
C LEU A 123 -5.91 -2.55 -36.09
N HIS A 124 -7.07 -1.87 -36.02
CA HIS A 124 -7.43 -0.93 -34.94
C HIS A 124 -8.44 -1.53 -33.95
N THR A 125 -8.81 -2.77 -34.11
CA THR A 125 -9.78 -3.42 -33.22
C THR A 125 -9.27 -3.41 -31.78
N LYS A 126 -10.20 -3.32 -30.83
CA LYS A 126 -9.88 -3.35 -29.40
C LYS A 126 -10.44 -4.62 -28.77
N ASP A 127 -9.68 -5.22 -27.87
CA ASP A 127 -10.16 -6.23 -26.93
C ASP A 127 -11.08 -5.61 -25.86
N TYR A 128 -11.46 -6.33 -24.80
CA TYR A 128 -12.30 -5.80 -23.72
C TYR A 128 -11.54 -5.00 -22.68
N ALA A 129 -10.20 -4.96 -22.72
CA ALA A 129 -9.35 -4.06 -21.94
C ALA A 129 -8.95 -2.80 -22.74
N GLY A 130 -9.50 -2.65 -23.96
CA GLY A 130 -9.21 -1.54 -24.86
C GLY A 130 -7.87 -1.66 -25.59
N ASN A 131 -7.13 -2.78 -25.45
CA ASN A 131 -5.88 -3.01 -26.16
C ASN A 131 -6.12 -3.23 -27.65
N THR A 132 -5.26 -2.67 -28.48
CA THR A 132 -5.18 -2.95 -29.91
C THR A 132 -4.11 -4.03 -30.18
N PRO A 133 -4.05 -4.64 -31.37
CA PRO A 133 -2.95 -5.54 -31.73
C PRO A 133 -1.56 -4.91 -31.58
N LEU A 134 -1.47 -3.58 -31.68
CA LEU A 134 -0.22 -2.86 -31.41
C LEU A 134 0.15 -2.88 -29.92
N HIS A 135 -0.82 -2.71 -29.00
CA HIS A 135 -0.59 -2.86 -27.56
C HIS A 135 -0.10 -4.27 -27.24
N GLU A 136 -0.75 -5.31 -27.79
CA GLU A 136 -0.32 -6.70 -27.61
C GLU A 136 1.11 -6.95 -28.11
N ALA A 137 1.44 -6.46 -29.30
CA ALA A 137 2.79 -6.59 -29.84
C ALA A 137 3.85 -5.86 -28.98
N VAL A 138 3.48 -4.76 -28.33
CA VAL A 138 4.35 -4.02 -27.40
C VAL A 138 4.46 -4.76 -26.08
N LEU A 139 3.36 -5.18 -25.47
CA LEU A 139 3.33 -5.85 -24.17
C LEU A 139 4.26 -7.09 -24.17
N TYR A 140 4.36 -7.77 -25.29
CA TYR A 140 5.22 -8.96 -25.44
C TYR A 140 6.56 -8.70 -26.16
N GLY A 141 6.89 -7.44 -26.43
CA GLY A 141 8.21 -7.04 -26.93
C GLY A 141 8.49 -7.36 -28.41
N HIS A 142 7.46 -7.57 -29.23
CA HIS A 142 7.58 -8.00 -30.62
C HIS A 142 7.87 -6.86 -31.60
N LEU A 143 9.07 -6.27 -31.53
CA LEU A 143 9.49 -5.16 -32.38
C LEU A 143 9.20 -5.33 -33.89
N PRO A 144 9.39 -6.53 -34.52
CA PRO A 144 9.06 -6.69 -35.93
C PRO A 144 7.57 -6.47 -36.22
N ILE A 145 6.67 -6.89 -35.34
CA ILE A 145 5.22 -6.68 -35.46
C ILE A 145 4.87 -5.23 -35.21
N VAL A 146 5.45 -4.60 -34.16
CA VAL A 146 5.30 -3.18 -33.89
C VAL A 146 5.68 -2.38 -35.14
N LYS A 147 6.82 -2.67 -35.76
CA LYS A 147 7.25 -2.02 -37.02
C LYS A 147 6.24 -2.19 -38.14
N TYR A 148 5.71 -3.39 -38.33
CA TYR A 148 4.72 -3.66 -39.37
C TYR A 148 3.42 -2.87 -39.13
N LEU A 149 2.84 -2.97 -37.92
CA LEU A 149 1.57 -2.32 -37.59
C LEU A 149 1.66 -0.80 -37.71
N VAL A 150 2.73 -0.20 -37.16
CA VAL A 150 2.96 1.26 -37.23
C VAL A 150 3.13 1.72 -38.70
N ASN A 151 3.85 0.97 -39.54
CA ASN A 151 3.99 1.31 -40.95
C ASN A 151 2.67 1.14 -41.75
N LYS A 152 1.67 0.44 -41.18
CA LYS A 152 0.28 0.36 -41.70
C LYS A 152 -0.61 1.46 -41.11
N ASN A 153 -0.03 2.52 -40.51
CA ASN A 153 -0.72 3.65 -39.88
C ASN A 153 -1.68 3.26 -38.75
N VAL A 154 -1.37 2.20 -38.01
CA VAL A 154 -2.09 1.91 -36.78
C VAL A 154 -1.82 3.03 -35.76
N GLY A 155 -2.86 3.50 -35.08
CA GLY A 155 -2.80 4.69 -34.24
C GLY A 155 -1.76 4.59 -33.11
N LEU A 156 -0.67 5.35 -33.22
CA LEU A 156 0.40 5.46 -32.22
C LEU A 156 -0.10 5.99 -30.87
N GLN A 157 -1.20 6.75 -30.89
CA GLN A 157 -1.80 7.39 -29.72
C GLN A 157 -3.05 6.66 -29.23
N ALA A 158 -3.31 5.43 -29.73
CA ALA A 158 -4.43 4.65 -29.25
C ALA A 158 -4.27 4.41 -27.75
N LYS A 159 -5.32 4.67 -26.98
CA LYS A 159 -5.35 4.44 -25.53
C LYS A 159 -6.20 3.20 -25.23
N ASN A 160 -5.68 2.33 -24.37
CA ASN A 160 -6.47 1.25 -23.77
C ASN A 160 -7.37 1.78 -22.63
N ASP A 161 -8.04 0.91 -21.89
CA ASP A 161 -8.98 1.30 -20.82
C ASP A 161 -8.30 1.86 -19.55
N LEU A 162 -6.97 1.74 -19.45
CA LEU A 162 -6.16 2.44 -18.44
C LEU A 162 -5.66 3.80 -18.95
N GLY A 163 -5.94 4.13 -20.22
CA GLY A 163 -5.42 5.32 -20.87
C GLY A 163 -3.97 5.17 -21.35
N ASN A 164 -3.39 3.98 -21.24
CA ASN A 164 -2.03 3.71 -21.69
C ASN A 164 -1.95 3.73 -23.21
N THR A 165 -0.93 4.41 -23.74
CA THR A 165 -0.52 4.34 -25.15
C THR A 165 0.48 3.18 -25.34
N PRO A 166 0.69 2.69 -26.57
CA PRO A 166 1.77 1.73 -26.85
C PRO A 166 3.14 2.19 -26.39
N LEU A 167 3.43 3.50 -26.45
CA LEU A 167 4.68 4.06 -25.97
C LEU A 167 4.80 4.01 -24.44
N TYR A 168 3.69 4.27 -23.73
CA TYR A 168 3.65 4.15 -22.26
C TYR A 168 4.00 2.72 -21.83
N GLU A 169 3.35 1.71 -22.43
CA GLU A 169 3.60 0.30 -22.11
C GLU A 169 5.03 -0.14 -22.47
N ALA A 170 5.54 0.31 -23.62
CA ALA A 170 6.93 0.05 -23.98
C ALA A 170 7.93 0.63 -22.97
N ALA A 171 7.63 1.81 -22.44
CA ALA A 171 8.42 2.47 -21.41
C ALA A 171 8.30 1.77 -20.06
N GLU A 172 7.09 1.35 -19.66
CA GLU A 172 6.82 0.61 -18.42
C GLU A 172 7.51 -0.75 -18.36
N LEU A 173 7.72 -1.38 -19.52
CA LEU A 173 8.39 -2.69 -19.66
C LEU A 173 9.88 -2.58 -20.03
N GLY A 174 10.38 -1.36 -20.22
CA GLY A 174 11.79 -1.13 -20.52
C GLY A 174 12.23 -1.55 -21.91
N TYR A 175 11.33 -1.64 -22.88
CA TYR A 175 11.66 -2.05 -24.25
C TYR A 175 12.25 -0.90 -25.05
N VAL A 176 13.47 -0.51 -24.72
CA VAL A 176 14.17 0.65 -25.32
C VAL A 176 14.07 0.70 -26.83
N LYS A 177 14.28 -0.44 -27.54
CA LYS A 177 14.21 -0.49 -29.00
C LYS A 177 12.82 -0.23 -29.57
N ILE A 178 11.77 -0.58 -28.83
CA ILE A 178 10.38 -0.27 -29.19
C ILE A 178 10.12 1.23 -28.92
N VAL A 179 10.55 1.73 -27.76
CA VAL A 179 10.47 3.17 -27.39
C VAL A 179 11.17 4.02 -28.46
N GLU A 180 12.42 3.69 -28.81
CA GLU A 180 13.18 4.37 -29.88
C GLU A 180 12.37 4.43 -31.18
N PHE A 181 11.82 3.30 -31.60
CA PHE A 181 11.08 3.19 -32.86
C PHE A 181 9.77 4.00 -32.82
N LEU A 182 8.98 3.87 -31.75
CA LEU A 182 7.69 4.57 -31.61
C LEU A 182 7.88 6.09 -31.61
N ILE A 183 8.88 6.60 -30.88
CA ILE A 183 9.21 8.04 -30.86
C ILE A 183 9.69 8.51 -32.21
N ALA A 184 10.55 7.76 -32.89
CA ALA A 184 11.00 8.08 -34.25
C ALA A 184 9.84 8.13 -35.28
N LYS A 185 8.71 7.47 -34.98
CA LYS A 185 7.48 7.53 -35.79
C LYS A 185 6.48 8.58 -35.33
N GLY A 186 6.83 9.40 -34.34
CA GLY A 186 6.00 10.51 -33.87
C GLY A 186 5.03 10.13 -32.74
N ALA A 187 5.32 9.08 -31.99
CA ALA A 187 4.59 8.82 -30.75
C ALA A 187 4.84 9.97 -29.75
N ASP A 188 3.77 10.44 -29.11
CA ASP A 188 3.84 11.50 -28.11
C ASP A 188 4.39 10.93 -26.78
N PHE A 189 5.58 11.34 -26.42
CA PHE A 189 6.26 10.91 -25.20
C PHE A 189 5.82 11.67 -23.94
N GLU A 190 4.92 12.63 -24.07
CA GLU A 190 4.25 13.32 -22.95
C GLU A 190 2.79 12.90 -22.77
N ALA A 191 2.29 11.99 -23.61
CA ALA A 191 0.92 11.50 -23.52
C ALA A 191 0.68 10.81 -22.18
N LYS A 192 -0.23 11.36 -21.37
CA LYS A 192 -0.60 10.84 -20.07
C LYS A 192 -1.68 9.76 -20.16
N ASN A 193 -1.56 8.73 -19.31
CA ASN A 193 -2.63 7.77 -19.06
C ASN A 193 -3.75 8.39 -18.18
N TYR A 194 -4.73 7.58 -17.72
CA TYR A 194 -5.83 8.08 -16.88
C TYR A 194 -5.46 8.30 -15.40
N GLN A 195 -4.21 8.07 -15.03
CA GLN A 195 -3.63 8.40 -13.72
C GLN A 195 -2.70 9.64 -13.81
N GLY A 196 -2.65 10.26 -14.98
CA GLY A 196 -1.74 11.39 -15.23
C GLY A 196 -0.29 10.99 -15.52
N ASP A 197 0.04 9.69 -15.52
CA ASP A 197 1.39 9.20 -15.76
C ASP A 197 1.78 9.34 -17.25
N ALA A 198 2.94 9.92 -17.49
CA ALA A 198 3.60 9.94 -18.80
C ALA A 198 4.59 8.76 -18.95
N PRO A 199 5.07 8.44 -20.15
CA PRO A 199 6.07 7.39 -20.38
C PRO A 199 7.34 7.50 -19.52
N LEU A 200 7.78 8.72 -19.17
CA LEU A 200 8.92 8.91 -18.27
C LEU A 200 8.63 8.44 -16.84
N HIS A 201 7.41 8.64 -16.33
CA HIS A 201 6.99 8.07 -15.04
C HIS A 201 7.00 6.55 -15.09
N ALA A 202 6.47 5.96 -16.17
CA ALA A 202 6.42 4.51 -16.37
C ALA A 202 7.83 3.88 -16.38
N ALA A 203 8.75 4.42 -17.20
CA ALA A 203 10.14 3.97 -17.27
C ALA A 203 10.86 4.08 -15.93
N THR A 204 10.60 5.17 -15.20
CA THR A 204 11.18 5.41 -13.87
C THR A 204 10.65 4.41 -12.85
N ARG A 205 9.34 4.15 -12.86
CA ARG A 205 8.67 3.19 -11.96
C ARG A 205 9.18 1.76 -12.18
N GLY A 206 9.50 1.40 -13.43
CA GLY A 206 10.09 0.12 -13.80
C GLY A 206 11.60 0.03 -13.58
N SER A 207 12.24 1.11 -13.13
CA SER A 207 13.71 1.20 -12.96
C SER A 207 14.52 0.96 -14.25
N TYR A 208 13.99 1.37 -15.39
CA TYR A 208 14.62 1.17 -16.70
C TYR A 208 15.49 2.37 -17.11
N LEU A 209 16.68 2.48 -16.53
CA LEU A 209 17.60 3.60 -16.70
C LEU A 209 17.84 3.98 -18.18
N GLU A 210 18.06 3.01 -19.07
CA GLU A 210 18.32 3.29 -20.49
C GLU A 210 17.10 3.89 -21.19
N THR A 211 15.88 3.45 -20.81
CA THR A 211 14.63 4.04 -21.29
C THR A 211 14.45 5.47 -20.77
N VAL A 212 14.73 5.69 -19.48
CA VAL A 212 14.71 7.03 -18.86
C VAL A 212 15.68 7.96 -19.59
N LYS A 213 16.93 7.53 -19.81
CA LYS A 213 17.93 8.30 -20.55
C LYS A 213 17.43 8.69 -21.93
N TYR A 214 16.92 7.72 -22.68
CA TYR A 214 16.46 7.98 -24.04
C TYR A 214 15.30 8.99 -24.08
N LEU A 215 14.31 8.84 -23.19
CA LEU A 215 13.17 9.76 -23.11
C LEU A 215 13.61 11.19 -22.77
N VAL A 216 14.48 11.35 -21.76
CA VAL A 216 15.01 12.66 -21.34
C VAL A 216 15.86 13.30 -22.45
N GLU A 217 16.71 12.53 -23.14
CA GLU A 217 17.52 13.02 -24.27
C GLU A 217 16.66 13.46 -25.47
N ARG A 218 15.42 12.94 -25.57
CA ARG A 218 14.45 13.38 -26.60
C ARG A 218 13.60 14.56 -26.14
N GLY A 219 13.80 15.05 -24.92
CA GLY A 219 13.15 16.25 -24.41
C GLY A 219 11.92 15.98 -23.54
N ALA A 220 11.73 14.76 -23.05
CA ALA A 220 10.68 14.50 -22.06
C ALA A 220 10.85 15.39 -20.82
N GLY A 221 9.76 16.05 -20.41
CA GLY A 221 9.77 17.01 -19.30
C GLY A 221 10.14 16.37 -17.97
N LEU A 222 11.20 16.87 -17.32
CA LEU A 222 11.64 16.38 -15.99
C LEU A 222 10.64 16.73 -14.89
N GLU A 223 9.84 17.77 -15.10
CA GLU A 223 8.85 18.29 -14.15
C GLU A 223 7.41 17.92 -14.53
N ILE A 224 7.23 16.98 -15.48
CA ILE A 224 5.91 16.43 -15.78
C ILE A 224 5.36 15.74 -14.53
N VAL A 225 4.09 15.98 -14.21
CA VAL A 225 3.46 15.43 -13.01
C VAL A 225 2.30 14.48 -13.35
N ASP A 226 2.12 13.46 -12.52
CA ASP A 226 0.91 12.62 -12.50
C ASP A 226 -0.26 13.35 -11.81
N ASP A 227 -1.41 12.68 -11.64
CA ASP A 227 -2.62 13.23 -10.99
C ASP A 227 -2.47 13.44 -9.48
N LEU A 228 -1.38 12.99 -8.87
CA LEU A 228 -1.04 13.23 -7.46
C LEU A 228 0.11 14.25 -7.30
N GLY A 229 0.55 14.86 -8.41
CA GLY A 229 1.64 15.82 -8.42
C GLY A 229 3.04 15.20 -8.35
N TYR A 230 3.20 13.90 -8.57
CA TYR A 230 4.52 13.27 -8.55
C TYR A 230 5.27 13.55 -9.85
N THR A 231 6.52 14.05 -9.75
CA THR A 231 7.47 14.11 -10.85
C THR A 231 8.22 12.78 -11.00
N PRO A 232 8.93 12.53 -12.13
CA PRO A 232 9.81 11.37 -12.25
C PRO A 232 10.83 11.23 -11.11
N LEU A 233 11.35 12.36 -10.58
CA LEU A 233 12.28 12.34 -9.44
C LEU A 233 11.60 11.85 -8.14
N HIS A 234 10.35 12.21 -7.90
CA HIS A 234 9.56 11.64 -6.80
C HIS A 234 9.42 10.12 -6.94
N VAL A 235 9.08 9.65 -8.14
CA VAL A 235 8.92 8.21 -8.42
C VAL A 235 10.25 7.47 -8.20
N ALA A 236 11.38 8.00 -8.72
CA ALA A 236 12.71 7.40 -8.54
C ALA A 236 13.11 7.32 -7.06
N ALA A 237 12.86 8.39 -6.31
CA ALA A 237 13.15 8.44 -4.87
C ALA A 237 12.30 7.45 -4.06
N GLU A 238 11.03 7.29 -4.41
CA GLU A 238 10.10 6.36 -3.77
C GLU A 238 10.43 4.90 -4.11
N LYS A 239 10.92 4.62 -5.32
CA LYS A 239 11.27 3.27 -5.80
C LYS A 239 12.66 2.79 -5.36
N GLY A 240 13.52 3.70 -4.93
CA GLY A 240 14.84 3.35 -4.45
C GLY A 240 15.92 3.26 -5.55
N ASP A 241 15.67 3.82 -6.72
CA ASP A 241 16.62 3.76 -7.83
C ASP A 241 17.59 4.93 -7.81
N LEU A 242 18.70 4.75 -7.09
CA LEU A 242 19.76 5.77 -6.97
C LEU A 242 20.37 6.17 -8.33
N GLN A 243 20.44 5.25 -9.31
CA GLN A 243 21.03 5.57 -10.60
C GLN A 243 20.12 6.50 -11.41
N ILE A 244 18.81 6.25 -11.38
CA ILE A 244 17.83 7.15 -12.01
C ILE A 244 17.76 8.49 -11.28
N VAL A 245 17.77 8.49 -9.93
CA VAL A 245 17.83 9.73 -9.13
C VAL A 245 19.03 10.58 -9.55
N LYS A 246 20.23 10.00 -9.59
CA LYS A 246 21.46 10.69 -10.04
C LYS A 246 21.30 11.27 -11.44
N TYR A 247 20.83 10.46 -12.36
CA TYR A 247 20.69 10.88 -13.76
C TYR A 247 19.69 12.05 -13.90
N LEU A 248 18.51 11.95 -13.26
CA LEU A 248 17.49 13.02 -13.33
C LEU A 248 18.02 14.34 -12.73
N ILE A 249 18.74 14.28 -11.62
CA ILE A 249 19.36 15.45 -10.99
C ILE A 249 20.46 16.03 -11.87
N ASP A 250 21.33 15.20 -12.45
CA ASP A 250 22.38 15.64 -13.39
C ASP A 250 21.77 16.35 -14.64
N LYS A 251 20.55 16.00 -15.01
CA LYS A 251 19.77 16.64 -16.09
C LYS A 251 18.99 17.88 -15.64
N GLY A 252 19.03 18.22 -14.36
CA GLY A 252 18.44 19.44 -13.83
C GLY A 252 17.04 19.28 -13.25
N ALA A 253 16.63 18.07 -12.87
CA ALA A 253 15.36 17.87 -12.17
C ALA A 253 15.33 18.65 -10.84
N ASN A 254 14.17 19.24 -10.52
CA ASN A 254 13.99 20.06 -9.34
C ASN A 254 13.98 19.22 -8.05
N LEU A 255 15.00 19.41 -7.20
CA LEU A 255 15.12 18.74 -5.90
C LEU A 255 14.00 19.08 -4.93
N GLU A 256 13.42 20.28 -5.07
CA GLU A 256 12.38 20.83 -4.20
C GLU A 256 10.99 20.72 -4.82
N ALA A 257 10.84 19.93 -5.90
CA ALA A 257 9.52 19.65 -6.46
C ALA A 257 8.58 19.11 -5.36
N LYS A 258 7.35 19.62 -5.35
CA LYS A 258 6.33 19.25 -4.36
C LYS A 258 5.14 18.62 -5.07
N ASN A 259 4.71 17.48 -4.57
CA ASN A 259 3.45 16.88 -5.00
C ASN A 259 2.24 17.57 -4.32
N ASP A 260 1.02 17.10 -4.55
CA ASP A 260 -0.23 17.67 -4.00
C ASP A 260 -0.31 17.65 -2.46
N ARG A 261 0.60 16.93 -1.80
CA ARG A 261 0.73 16.90 -0.33
C ARG A 261 1.97 17.64 0.16
N ASP A 262 2.54 18.53 -0.65
CA ASP A 262 3.80 19.22 -0.38
C ASP A 262 4.98 18.29 -0.06
N VAL A 263 4.91 17.03 -0.49
CA VAL A 263 5.95 16.02 -0.27
C VAL A 263 7.05 16.22 -1.30
N THR A 264 8.32 16.27 -0.87
CA THR A 264 9.50 16.37 -1.73
C THR A 264 10.11 14.98 -2.02
N PRO A 265 10.98 14.84 -3.04
CA PRO A 265 11.72 13.60 -3.30
C PRO A 265 12.53 13.11 -2.07
N LEU A 266 13.16 14.04 -1.32
CA LEU A 266 13.87 13.71 -0.08
C LEU A 266 12.95 13.06 0.95
N TYR A 267 11.77 13.65 1.16
CA TYR A 267 10.77 13.09 2.08
C TYR A 267 10.38 11.67 1.69
N LEU A 268 10.17 11.40 0.39
CA LEU A 268 9.82 10.07 -0.12
C LEU A 268 10.95 9.06 0.08
N ALA A 269 12.19 9.44 -0.22
CA ALA A 269 13.35 8.58 0.00
C ALA A 269 13.44 8.11 1.45
N VAL A 270 13.25 9.02 2.41
CA VAL A 270 13.25 8.69 3.85
C VAL A 270 12.03 7.85 4.23
N ARG A 271 10.84 8.21 3.76
CA ARG A 271 9.61 7.45 4.03
C ARG A 271 9.73 6.00 3.57
N SER A 272 10.38 5.77 2.43
CA SER A 272 10.56 4.44 1.85
C SER A 272 11.82 3.71 2.37
N GLY A 273 12.62 4.33 3.26
CA GLY A 273 13.79 3.73 3.88
C GLY A 273 15.07 3.74 3.02
N TYR A 274 15.11 4.55 1.96
CA TYR A 274 16.27 4.61 1.05
C TYR A 274 17.27 5.68 1.49
N LEU A 275 17.99 5.40 2.58
CA LEU A 275 18.96 6.34 3.16
C LEU A 275 20.03 6.82 2.17
N ALA A 276 20.55 5.94 1.32
CA ALA A 276 21.56 6.31 0.31
C ALA A 276 21.04 7.37 -0.69
N ILE A 277 19.75 7.32 -1.04
CA ILE A 277 19.12 8.33 -1.88
C ILE A 277 18.93 9.63 -1.10
N ALA A 278 18.48 9.54 0.16
CA ALA A 278 18.33 10.70 1.03
C ALA A 278 19.67 11.43 1.23
N GLN A 279 20.76 10.67 1.44
CA GLN A 279 22.10 11.20 1.55
C GLN A 279 22.51 11.94 0.27
N TYR A 280 22.34 11.31 -0.89
CA TYR A 280 22.68 11.93 -2.16
C TYR A 280 21.86 13.21 -2.42
N LEU A 281 20.55 13.20 -2.16
CA LEU A 281 19.70 14.39 -2.30
C LEU A 281 20.16 15.54 -1.40
N LEU A 282 20.56 15.26 -0.15
CA LEU A 282 21.12 16.27 0.77
C LEU A 282 22.48 16.80 0.29
N GLU A 283 23.36 15.93 -0.24
CA GLU A 283 24.63 16.34 -0.85
C GLU A 283 24.43 17.29 -2.05
N GLN A 284 23.32 17.11 -2.79
CA GLN A 284 22.93 18.01 -3.89
C GLN A 284 22.20 19.27 -3.42
N GLY A 285 22.00 19.46 -2.12
CA GLY A 285 21.43 20.66 -1.53
C GLY A 285 19.93 20.63 -1.30
N ALA A 286 19.30 19.45 -1.27
CA ALA A 286 17.89 19.33 -0.90
C ALA A 286 17.64 19.88 0.52
N ASN A 287 16.50 20.54 0.72
CA ASN A 287 16.11 21.11 2.00
C ASN A 287 15.75 20.03 3.03
N ILE A 288 16.65 19.83 3.99
CA ILE A 288 16.49 18.83 5.07
C ILE A 288 15.24 19.05 5.92
N ASN A 289 14.74 20.28 6.00
CA ASN A 289 13.60 20.69 6.80
C ASN A 289 12.34 20.98 5.97
N ALA A 290 12.29 20.53 4.71
CA ALA A 290 11.11 20.67 3.86
C ALA A 290 9.88 20.04 4.52
N LYS A 291 8.76 20.79 4.55
CA LYS A 291 7.53 20.38 5.22
C LYS A 291 6.47 19.94 4.20
N ASN A 292 5.77 18.85 4.54
CA ASN A 292 4.57 18.45 3.83
C ASN A 292 3.32 19.21 4.35
N THR A 293 2.14 18.93 3.79
CA THR A 293 0.84 19.55 4.19
C THR A 293 0.45 19.30 5.66
N SER A 294 1.15 18.43 6.37
CA SER A 294 0.99 18.20 7.83
C SER A 294 2.12 18.82 8.64
N ASP A 295 2.95 19.67 8.03
CA ASP A 295 4.17 20.24 8.60
C ASP A 295 5.20 19.21 9.09
N ASN A 296 5.10 17.95 8.64
CA ASN A 296 6.10 16.94 8.96
C ASN A 296 7.30 17.11 8.03
N THR A 297 8.51 17.08 8.62
CA THR A 297 9.79 17.08 7.90
C THR A 297 10.26 15.64 7.60
N PRO A 298 11.28 15.42 6.75
CA PRO A 298 11.87 14.08 6.55
C PRO A 298 12.32 13.40 7.85
N LEU A 299 12.81 14.15 8.84
CA LEU A 299 13.19 13.61 10.16
C LEU A 299 12.00 12.91 10.85
N TYR A 300 10.76 13.43 10.72
CA TYR A 300 9.57 12.74 11.24
C TYR A 300 9.37 11.36 10.61
N MET A 301 9.72 11.19 9.33
CA MET A 301 9.61 9.89 8.65
C MET A 301 10.65 8.90 9.15
N ALA A 302 11.89 9.35 9.38
CA ALA A 302 12.92 8.52 10.00
C ALA A 302 12.47 8.00 11.38
N VAL A 303 11.86 8.87 12.19
CA VAL A 303 11.29 8.51 13.50
C VAL A 303 10.14 7.51 13.36
N LEU A 304 9.21 7.74 12.43
CA LEU A 304 8.05 6.86 12.19
C LEU A 304 8.47 5.47 11.73
N ASN A 305 9.52 5.40 10.90
CA ASN A 305 10.13 4.15 10.46
C ASN A 305 10.98 3.48 11.56
N ARG A 306 11.19 4.15 12.70
CA ARG A 306 12.13 3.76 13.76
C ARG A 306 13.55 3.55 13.23
N ASP A 307 13.92 4.30 12.20
CA ASP A 307 15.24 4.23 11.57
C ASP A 307 16.23 5.11 12.33
N ILE A 308 16.92 4.47 13.27
CA ILE A 308 17.91 5.14 14.15
C ILE A 308 19.06 5.71 13.31
N VAL A 309 19.49 5.00 12.28
CA VAL A 309 20.63 5.42 11.45
C VAL A 309 20.26 6.67 10.64
N ALA A 310 19.09 6.66 10.01
CA ALA A 310 18.59 7.83 9.31
C ALA A 310 18.35 9.02 10.27
N ALA A 311 17.71 8.79 11.42
CA ALA A 311 17.46 9.85 12.41
C ALA A 311 18.78 10.52 12.88
N ASN A 312 19.79 9.71 13.20
CA ASN A 312 21.11 10.23 13.58
C ASN A 312 21.77 11.02 12.45
N TYR A 313 21.78 10.45 11.23
CA TYR A 313 22.33 11.12 10.06
C TYR A 313 21.68 12.48 9.81
N PHE A 314 20.35 12.55 9.85
CA PHE A 314 19.61 13.82 9.67
C PHE A 314 20.00 14.87 10.71
N LEU A 315 20.22 14.48 11.96
CA LEU A 315 20.69 15.39 13.01
C LEU A 315 22.11 15.89 12.77
N GLU A 316 23.00 15.00 12.35
CA GLU A 316 24.39 15.36 11.99
C GLU A 316 24.43 16.37 10.81
N GLN A 317 23.44 16.28 9.89
CA GLN A 317 23.26 17.23 8.80
C GLN A 317 22.49 18.48 9.18
N GLY A 318 22.11 18.67 10.45
CA GLY A 318 21.48 19.88 10.94
C GLY A 318 19.94 19.93 10.84
N ALA A 319 19.28 18.79 10.84
CA ALA A 319 17.82 18.75 10.94
C ALA A 319 17.34 19.40 12.24
N ASP A 320 16.30 20.25 12.13
CA ASP A 320 15.84 21.06 13.25
C ASP A 320 14.88 20.30 14.17
N LEU A 321 15.33 20.03 15.40
CA LEU A 321 14.53 19.41 16.47
C LEU A 321 13.42 20.31 17.04
N LYS A 322 13.37 21.59 16.68
CA LYS A 322 12.35 22.56 17.15
C LYS A 322 11.15 22.61 16.19
N ASN A 323 11.28 22.07 15.00
CA ASN A 323 10.18 22.03 14.04
C ASN A 323 8.95 21.40 14.66
N LYS A 324 7.81 22.05 14.55
CA LYS A 324 6.52 21.54 14.97
C LYS A 324 5.69 21.18 13.74
N ASN A 325 5.00 20.04 13.82
CA ASN A 325 4.00 19.70 12.84
C ASN A 325 2.66 20.41 13.10
N LYS A 326 1.65 20.15 12.29
CA LYS A 326 0.31 20.76 12.38
C LYS A 326 -0.45 20.48 13.70
N TYR A 327 0.06 19.60 14.55
CA TYR A 327 -0.48 19.34 15.91
C TYR A 327 0.41 19.93 17.00
N GLY A 328 1.38 20.78 16.64
CA GLY A 328 2.36 21.33 17.55
C GLY A 328 3.40 20.32 18.07
N ASN A 329 3.39 19.07 17.59
CA ASN A 329 4.35 18.06 18.03
C ASN A 329 5.73 18.34 17.44
N THR A 330 6.78 18.27 18.29
CA THR A 330 8.19 18.27 17.87
C THR A 330 8.63 16.83 17.48
N PRO A 331 9.80 16.65 16.84
CA PRO A 331 10.37 15.31 16.61
C PRO A 331 10.48 14.48 17.91
N LEU A 332 10.79 15.09 19.06
CA LEU A 332 10.84 14.37 20.35
C LEU A 332 9.46 13.83 20.77
N HIS A 333 8.37 14.56 20.57
CA HIS A 333 7.03 14.04 20.80
C HIS A 333 6.75 12.79 19.96
N TYR A 334 7.17 12.82 18.69
CA TYR A 334 7.00 11.68 17.78
C TYR A 334 7.86 10.48 18.18
N ALA A 335 9.11 10.69 18.58
CA ALA A 335 9.98 9.62 19.08
C ALA A 335 9.36 8.88 20.27
N VAL A 336 8.76 9.65 21.18
CA VAL A 336 8.01 9.10 22.32
C VAL A 336 6.75 8.38 21.87
N LEU A 337 5.95 8.95 20.95
CA LEU A 337 4.76 8.30 20.40
C LEU A 337 5.07 6.97 19.73
N CYS A 338 6.22 6.87 19.06
CA CYS A 338 6.68 5.63 18.43
C CYS A 338 7.28 4.63 19.46
N GLY A 339 7.47 5.01 20.71
CA GLY A 339 8.08 4.17 21.75
C GLY A 339 9.54 3.80 21.45
N SER A 340 10.30 4.67 20.80
CA SER A 340 11.72 4.41 20.46
C SER A 340 12.64 5.09 21.44
N LEU A 341 13.00 4.39 22.52
CA LEU A 341 13.91 4.91 23.56
C LEU A 341 15.26 5.35 22.98
N GLU A 342 15.79 4.61 22.01
CA GLU A 342 17.07 4.95 21.38
C GLU A 342 17.00 6.29 20.66
N ILE A 343 15.95 6.54 19.87
CA ILE A 343 15.76 7.83 19.18
C ILE A 343 15.51 8.96 20.20
N VAL A 344 14.75 8.69 21.26
CA VAL A 344 14.55 9.66 22.35
C VAL A 344 15.90 10.04 22.98
N LYS A 345 16.76 9.07 23.27
CA LYS A 345 18.11 9.31 23.81
C LYS A 345 18.95 10.18 22.87
N ILE A 346 18.94 9.87 21.57
CA ILE A 346 19.66 10.67 20.58
C ILE A 346 19.14 12.10 20.56
N PHE A 347 17.82 12.30 20.48
CA PHE A 347 17.23 13.65 20.38
C PHE A 347 17.51 14.49 21.62
N VAL A 348 17.37 13.90 22.81
CA VAL A 348 17.68 14.59 24.09
C VAL A 348 19.18 14.90 24.16
N GLY A 349 20.05 13.97 23.78
CA GLY A 349 21.49 14.18 23.72
C GLY A 349 21.92 15.29 22.75
N GLN A 350 21.13 15.53 21.69
CA GLN A 350 21.31 16.61 20.72
C GLN A 350 20.56 17.91 21.15
N GLY A 351 20.06 17.99 22.38
CA GLY A 351 19.48 19.21 22.96
C GLY A 351 18.00 19.43 22.59
N ALA A 352 17.25 18.39 22.30
CA ALA A 352 15.80 18.52 22.15
C ALA A 352 15.17 19.08 23.45
N ARG A 353 14.26 20.05 23.33
CA ARG A 353 13.59 20.67 24.48
C ARG A 353 12.60 19.71 25.13
N LEU A 354 12.84 19.32 26.37
CA LEU A 354 11.98 18.42 27.15
C LEU A 354 10.64 19.07 27.52
N ASP A 355 10.62 20.41 27.67
CA ASP A 355 9.46 21.21 28.04
C ASP A 355 8.65 21.75 26.85
N ALA A 356 9.04 21.39 25.62
CA ALA A 356 8.28 21.76 24.44
C ALA A 356 6.83 21.25 24.55
N ARG A 357 5.86 22.13 24.30
CA ARG A 357 4.43 21.81 24.39
C ARG A 357 3.83 21.72 22.98
N ASN A 358 3.02 20.71 22.73
CA ASN A 358 2.19 20.60 21.52
C ASN A 358 0.93 21.49 21.65
N ASP A 359 0.01 21.42 20.66
CA ASP A 359 -1.22 22.25 20.63
C ASP A 359 -2.26 21.86 21.69
N LEU A 360 -2.05 20.77 22.42
CA LEU A 360 -2.84 20.38 23.59
C LEU A 360 -2.12 20.74 24.90
N GLY A 361 -1.03 21.50 24.82
CA GLY A 361 -0.18 21.84 25.98
C GLY A 361 0.63 20.65 26.50
N LYS A 362 0.65 19.52 25.87
CA LYS A 362 1.33 18.30 26.30
C LYS A 362 2.80 18.31 25.93
N THR A 363 3.67 17.91 26.88
CA THR A 363 5.11 17.69 26.64
C THR A 363 5.38 16.23 26.24
N ALA A 364 6.60 15.93 25.81
CA ALA A 364 7.05 14.56 25.55
C ALA A 364 6.80 13.64 26.75
N LEU A 365 7.01 14.13 27.99
CA LEU A 365 6.75 13.36 29.22
C LEU A 365 5.25 13.02 29.38
N HIS A 366 4.33 13.94 29.05
CA HIS A 366 2.89 13.64 29.02
C HIS A 366 2.58 12.49 28.06
N MET A 367 3.20 12.51 26.87
CA MET A 367 2.97 11.47 25.85
C MET A 367 3.53 10.12 26.30
N ALA A 368 4.70 10.10 26.94
CA ALA A 368 5.32 8.86 27.45
C ALA A 368 4.44 8.21 28.55
N ILE A 369 3.88 9.02 29.44
CA ILE A 369 2.96 8.53 30.47
C ILE A 369 1.64 8.04 29.88
N LEU A 370 1.08 8.74 28.90
CA LEU A 370 -0.13 8.29 28.19
C LEU A 370 0.05 6.96 27.48
N ASN A 371 1.24 6.71 26.95
CA ASN A 371 1.59 5.44 26.29
C ASN A 371 1.97 4.32 27.29
N ASP A 372 2.02 4.60 28.59
CA ASP A 372 2.52 3.70 29.66
C ASP A 372 3.97 3.22 29.44
N ASP A 373 4.80 4.05 28.79
CA ASP A 373 6.20 3.72 28.49
C ASP A 373 7.12 4.11 29.66
N LEU A 374 7.23 3.20 30.63
CA LEU A 374 7.99 3.43 31.84
C LEU A 374 9.48 3.72 31.60
N GLU A 375 10.09 3.07 30.62
CA GLU A 375 11.52 3.26 30.34
C GLU A 375 11.81 4.66 29.75
N ILE A 376 10.95 5.13 28.84
CA ILE A 376 11.05 6.50 28.33
C ILE A 376 10.78 7.51 29.43
N VAL A 377 9.79 7.28 30.30
CA VAL A 377 9.48 8.15 31.43
C VAL A 377 10.67 8.27 32.38
N LYS A 378 11.26 7.15 32.79
CA LYS A 378 12.47 7.11 33.62
C LYS A 378 13.57 7.99 33.00
N TYR A 379 13.87 7.71 31.75
CA TYR A 379 14.93 8.43 31.05
C TYR A 379 14.65 9.95 30.98
N LEU A 380 13.43 10.36 30.57
CA LEU A 380 13.09 11.81 30.50
C LEU A 380 13.19 12.50 31.85
N LEU A 381 12.78 11.84 32.93
CA LEU A 381 12.90 12.39 34.30
C LEU A 381 14.36 12.49 34.76
N GLU A 382 15.20 11.50 34.46
CA GLU A 382 16.65 11.54 34.70
C GLU A 382 17.32 12.70 33.95
N GLN A 383 16.80 13.08 32.79
CA GLN A 383 17.28 14.20 32.00
C GLN A 383 16.67 15.57 32.44
N GLY A 384 15.82 15.56 33.46
CA GLY A 384 15.28 16.79 34.08
C GLY A 384 13.94 17.26 33.48
N ALA A 385 13.16 16.38 32.83
CA ALA A 385 11.81 16.75 32.41
C ALA A 385 10.91 17.10 33.62
N ASP A 386 10.14 18.21 33.52
CA ASP A 386 9.34 18.73 34.64
C ASP A 386 7.94 18.09 34.68
N LEU A 387 7.69 17.32 35.74
CA LEU A 387 6.38 16.72 36.06
C LEU A 387 5.27 17.70 36.43
N LYS A 388 5.63 18.96 36.75
CA LYS A 388 4.67 19.99 37.21
C LYS A 388 4.00 20.72 36.05
N ILE A 389 4.53 20.59 34.84
CA ILE A 389 3.93 21.21 33.66
C ILE A 389 2.51 20.66 33.50
N LYS A 390 1.55 21.56 33.34
CA LYS A 390 0.15 21.22 33.09
C LYS A 390 -0.16 21.35 31.62
N ASP A 391 -0.99 20.43 31.10
CA ASP A 391 -1.57 20.57 29.78
C ASP A 391 -2.59 21.74 29.73
N ASP A 392 -3.22 21.96 28.56
CA ASP A 392 -4.20 23.05 28.40
C ASP A 392 -5.53 22.77 29.11
N PHE A 393 -5.73 21.56 29.61
CA PHE A 393 -6.87 21.18 30.48
C PHE A 393 -6.54 21.36 31.98
N GLY A 394 -5.36 21.87 32.31
CA GLY A 394 -4.92 22.08 33.67
C GLY A 394 -4.42 20.84 34.39
N LYS A 395 -4.29 19.69 33.69
CA LYS A 395 -3.80 18.44 34.27
C LYS A 395 -2.28 18.41 34.29
N ALA A 396 -1.72 18.06 35.42
CA ALA A 396 -0.29 17.79 35.54
C ALA A 396 0.01 16.39 34.92
N VAL A 397 1.24 16.20 34.49
CA VAL A 397 1.72 14.99 33.80
C VAL A 397 1.35 13.70 34.54
N TRP A 398 1.56 13.63 35.85
CA TRP A 398 1.31 12.45 36.67
C TRP A 398 -0.18 12.07 36.81
N GLN A 399 -1.08 13.06 36.68
CA GLN A 399 -2.53 12.81 36.78
C GLN A 399 -3.04 11.93 35.65
N GLU A 400 -2.40 11.94 34.47
CA GLU A 400 -2.71 11.03 33.37
C GLU A 400 -2.40 9.57 33.75
N ALA A 401 -1.28 9.29 34.42
CA ALA A 401 -0.97 7.96 34.92
C ALA A 401 -2.00 7.46 35.95
N ALA A 402 -2.40 8.36 36.85
CA ALA A 402 -3.37 8.06 37.90
C ALA A 402 -4.76 7.73 37.32
N LEU A 403 -5.21 8.48 36.30
CA LEU A 403 -6.50 8.29 35.65
C LEU A 403 -6.55 7.03 34.78
N ASN A 404 -5.47 6.72 34.03
CA ASN A 404 -5.45 5.65 33.04
C ASN A 404 -5.07 4.27 33.60
N SER A 405 -5.04 4.09 34.90
CA SER A 405 -4.74 2.79 35.56
C SER A 405 -3.32 2.27 35.36
N HIS A 406 -2.36 3.14 35.04
CA HIS A 406 -0.95 2.79 34.86
C HIS A 406 -0.26 2.54 36.21
N LEU A 407 -0.59 1.40 36.83
CA LEU A 407 -0.17 1.09 38.21
C LEU A 407 1.36 1.02 38.36
N ALA A 408 2.07 0.45 37.41
CA ALA A 408 3.53 0.35 37.45
C ALA A 408 4.17 1.75 37.41
N MET A 409 3.63 2.64 36.56
CA MET A 409 4.03 4.03 36.44
C MET A 409 3.79 4.80 37.75
N VAL A 410 2.60 4.68 38.34
CA VAL A 410 2.24 5.30 39.60
C VAL A 410 3.14 4.79 40.74
N LYS A 411 3.39 3.47 40.81
CA LYS A 411 4.33 2.90 41.79
C LYS A 411 5.72 3.49 41.66
N PHE A 412 6.26 3.60 40.47
CA PHE A 412 7.54 4.21 40.17
C PHE A 412 7.57 5.67 40.66
N LEU A 413 6.58 6.49 40.24
CA LEU A 413 6.52 7.91 40.62
C LEU A 413 6.41 8.11 42.12
N LEU A 414 5.73 7.24 42.87
CA LEU A 414 5.63 7.26 44.31
C LEU A 414 6.95 6.87 45.01
N THR A 415 7.58 5.77 44.51
CA THR A 415 8.85 5.26 45.08
C THR A 415 9.97 6.28 44.96
N GLU A 416 10.07 6.94 43.82
CA GLU A 416 11.05 8.02 43.57
C GLU A 416 10.64 9.38 44.16
N LYS A 417 9.51 9.44 44.87
CA LYS A 417 8.98 10.66 45.53
C LYS A 417 8.68 11.82 44.57
N TYR A 418 8.41 11.50 43.31
CA TYR A 418 7.96 12.51 42.35
C TYR A 418 6.53 12.97 42.61
N ILE A 419 5.69 12.10 43.19
CA ILE A 419 4.32 12.41 43.60
C ILE A 419 4.06 11.87 45.00
N TYR A 420 2.99 12.38 45.63
CA TYR A 420 2.49 11.90 46.92
C TYR A 420 1.07 11.39 46.73
N VAL A 421 0.72 10.31 47.46
CA VAL A 421 -0.65 9.78 47.48
C VAL A 421 -1.41 10.45 48.64
N GLY A 422 -2.64 10.86 48.37
CA GLY A 422 -3.57 11.40 49.39
C GLY A 422 -4.34 10.31 50.13
N ASP A 423 -5.43 10.71 50.81
CA ASP A 423 -6.34 9.73 51.38
C ASP A 423 -7.17 9.03 50.30
N LEU A 424 -7.57 7.74 50.54
CA LEU A 424 -8.34 6.95 49.58
C LEU A 424 -9.60 7.67 49.10
N PHE A 425 -10.28 8.41 49.93
CA PHE A 425 -11.48 9.15 49.54
C PHE A 425 -11.19 10.30 48.57
N ASP A 426 -10.04 11.00 48.74
CA ASP A 426 -9.63 12.06 47.82
C ASP A 426 -9.25 11.50 46.46
N GLU A 427 -8.53 10.38 46.42
CA GLU A 427 -8.17 9.70 45.16
C GLU A 427 -9.40 9.18 44.41
N ILE A 428 -10.41 8.69 45.13
CA ILE A 428 -11.69 8.31 44.57
C ILE A 428 -12.46 9.50 43.99
N LYS A 429 -12.54 10.62 44.74
CA LYS A 429 -13.21 11.85 44.23
C LYS A 429 -12.60 12.33 42.91
N ASN A 430 -11.28 12.27 42.80
CA ASN A 430 -10.51 12.70 41.66
C ASN A 430 -10.58 11.67 40.49
N GLY A 431 -11.09 10.44 40.72
CA GLY A 431 -11.16 9.37 39.72
C GLY A 431 -9.82 8.69 39.45
N TYR A 432 -8.84 8.78 40.33
CA TYR A 432 -7.48 8.27 40.13
C TYR A 432 -7.38 6.77 40.38
N LEU A 433 -7.88 5.96 39.44
CA LEU A 433 -7.96 4.51 39.59
C LEU A 433 -6.63 3.85 39.94
N ALA A 434 -5.51 4.29 39.38
CA ALA A 434 -4.21 3.68 39.68
C ALA A 434 -3.75 3.97 41.12
N LEU A 435 -4.03 5.17 41.66
CA LEU A 435 -3.74 5.50 43.07
C LEU A 435 -4.66 4.72 44.01
N VAL A 436 -5.94 4.58 43.66
CA VAL A 436 -6.88 3.71 44.40
C VAL A 436 -6.37 2.28 44.45
N LYS A 437 -5.92 1.72 43.33
CA LYS A 437 -5.32 0.37 43.25
C LYS A 437 -4.08 0.27 44.14
N TYR A 438 -3.18 1.23 44.08
CA TYR A 438 -1.98 1.29 44.93
C TYR A 438 -2.31 1.28 46.41
N LEU A 439 -3.25 2.13 46.84
CA LEU A 439 -3.67 2.19 48.26
C LEU A 439 -4.29 0.87 48.74
N VAL A 440 -5.10 0.23 47.91
CA VAL A 440 -5.76 -1.03 48.27
C VAL A 440 -4.78 -2.20 48.25
N GLU A 441 -3.91 -2.31 47.26
CA GLU A 441 -3.05 -3.48 47.02
C GLU A 441 -1.75 -3.43 47.81
N GLU A 442 -1.14 -2.24 47.92
CA GLU A 442 0.17 -2.11 48.57
C GLU A 442 0.09 -1.58 49.99
N GLN A 443 -0.88 -0.67 50.28
CA GLN A 443 -1.07 -0.10 51.62
C GLN A 443 -2.13 -0.83 52.43
N GLY A 444 -2.88 -1.76 51.81
CA GLY A 444 -3.88 -2.58 52.52
C GLY A 444 -5.02 -1.78 53.13
N VAL A 445 -5.41 -0.66 52.52
CA VAL A 445 -6.44 0.23 53.07
C VAL A 445 -7.78 -0.48 53.19
N ASP A 446 -8.41 -0.38 54.37
CA ASP A 446 -9.70 -0.98 54.65
C ASP A 446 -10.84 -0.35 53.80
N LEU A 447 -11.50 -1.18 52.99
CA LEU A 447 -12.60 -0.79 52.12
C LEU A 447 -13.93 -0.58 52.89
N SER A 448 -14.03 -1.00 54.12
CA SER A 448 -15.21 -0.81 54.99
C SER A 448 -15.20 0.54 55.74
N ARG A 449 -14.06 1.24 55.74
CA ARG A 449 -13.95 2.55 56.46
C ARG A 449 -14.96 3.55 55.89
N LYS A 450 -15.45 4.41 56.78
CA LYS A 450 -16.39 5.47 56.44
C LYS A 450 -15.81 6.86 56.65
N ASN A 451 -16.15 7.81 55.78
CA ASN A 451 -15.84 9.20 55.97
C ASN A 451 -16.83 9.86 56.98
N THR A 452 -16.71 11.16 57.21
CA THR A 452 -17.59 11.91 58.13
C THR A 452 -19.07 11.82 57.79
N GLU A 453 -19.41 11.61 56.53
CA GLU A 453 -20.77 11.48 56.03
C GLU A 453 -21.30 10.04 56.09
N GLY A 454 -20.47 9.09 56.58
CA GLY A 454 -20.76 7.68 56.61
C GLY A 454 -20.64 6.98 55.26
N ASN A 455 -20.05 7.63 54.26
CA ASN A 455 -19.85 7.06 52.96
C ASN A 455 -18.65 6.09 52.97
N THR A 456 -18.84 4.89 52.47
CA THR A 456 -17.74 3.96 52.17
C THR A 456 -16.99 4.39 50.90
N PRO A 457 -15.76 3.89 50.64
CA PRO A 457 -15.07 4.09 49.36
C PRO A 457 -15.93 3.73 48.15
N LEU A 458 -16.65 2.62 48.20
CA LEU A 458 -17.53 2.16 47.12
C LEU A 458 -18.73 3.11 46.96
N TYR A 459 -19.29 3.62 48.03
CA TYR A 459 -20.38 4.63 48.01
C TYR A 459 -19.92 5.89 47.28
N LEU A 460 -18.77 6.44 47.70
CA LEU A 460 -18.22 7.66 47.11
C LEU A 460 -17.90 7.48 45.62
N ALA A 461 -17.30 6.36 45.24
CA ALA A 461 -17.05 6.03 43.84
C ALA A 461 -18.34 5.98 43.01
N SER A 462 -19.41 5.45 43.62
CA SER A 462 -20.74 5.40 43.00
C SER A 462 -21.39 6.77 42.85
N GLU A 463 -21.22 7.63 43.84
CA GLU A 463 -21.69 9.02 43.81
C GLU A 463 -20.96 9.86 42.78
N CYS A 464 -19.62 9.69 42.63
CA CYS A 464 -18.81 10.40 41.66
C CYS A 464 -18.93 9.84 40.26
N GLY A 465 -19.56 8.66 40.05
CA GLY A 465 -19.80 8.04 38.73
C GLY A 465 -18.58 7.32 38.14
N HIS A 466 -17.57 7.02 38.94
CA HIS A 466 -16.33 6.37 38.50
C HIS A 466 -16.50 4.86 38.35
N LEU A 467 -17.13 4.43 37.23
CA LEU A 467 -17.49 3.03 36.95
C LEU A 467 -16.34 2.05 37.11
N GLU A 468 -15.14 2.37 36.63
CA GLU A 468 -13.99 1.48 36.68
C GLU A 468 -13.45 1.33 38.13
N ILE A 469 -13.52 2.39 38.95
CA ILE A 469 -13.20 2.31 40.37
C ILE A 469 -14.25 1.43 41.08
N VAL A 470 -15.54 1.62 40.79
CA VAL A 470 -16.60 0.77 41.36
C VAL A 470 -16.38 -0.70 41.01
N LYS A 471 -16.17 -1.03 39.73
CA LYS A 471 -15.87 -2.41 39.31
C LYS A 471 -14.66 -3.00 40.05
N TYR A 472 -13.61 -2.21 40.19
CA TYR A 472 -12.41 -2.63 40.90
C TYR A 472 -12.67 -2.88 42.38
N LEU A 473 -13.33 -1.96 43.11
CA LEU A 473 -13.66 -2.11 44.51
C LEU A 473 -14.59 -3.28 44.78
N VAL A 474 -15.60 -3.49 43.92
CA VAL A 474 -16.49 -4.68 43.98
C VAL A 474 -15.68 -5.98 43.82
N LYS A 475 -14.77 -6.03 42.80
CA LYS A 475 -13.87 -7.20 42.62
C LYS A 475 -12.99 -7.45 43.84
N LYS A 476 -12.62 -6.42 44.59
CA LYS A 476 -11.82 -6.53 45.84
C LYS A 476 -12.68 -6.82 47.09
N GLY A 477 -13.97 -7.06 46.91
CA GLY A 477 -14.86 -7.50 47.99
C GLY A 477 -15.49 -6.34 48.81
N ALA A 478 -15.56 -5.14 48.25
CA ALA A 478 -16.27 -4.06 48.92
C ALA A 478 -17.78 -4.35 49.05
N ASP A 479 -18.36 -4.00 50.19
CA ASP A 479 -19.77 -4.28 50.53
C ASP A 479 -20.75 -3.47 49.69
N LEU A 480 -21.53 -4.17 48.84
CA LEU A 480 -22.56 -3.62 47.99
C LEU A 480 -23.81 -3.17 48.76
N THR A 481 -24.00 -3.62 49.99
CA THR A 481 -25.20 -3.35 50.81
C THR A 481 -25.02 -2.14 51.70
N SER A 482 -23.84 -1.55 51.75
CA SER A 482 -23.48 -0.43 52.65
C SER A 482 -24.40 0.79 52.44
N LYS A 483 -24.70 1.45 53.58
CA LYS A 483 -25.48 2.69 53.63
C LYS A 483 -24.67 3.78 54.30
N ASN A 484 -24.88 5.05 53.89
CA ASN A 484 -24.32 6.21 54.53
C ASN A 484 -25.18 6.63 55.75
N ASN A 485 -24.79 7.76 56.43
CA ASN A 485 -25.48 8.26 57.58
C ASN A 485 -26.94 8.64 57.34
N THR A 486 -27.36 8.91 56.11
CA THR A 486 -28.74 9.21 55.71
C THR A 486 -29.54 7.98 55.27
N GLY A 487 -28.95 6.78 55.37
CA GLY A 487 -29.56 5.56 54.91
C GLY A 487 -29.53 5.31 53.38
N SER A 488 -28.88 6.17 52.64
CA SER A 488 -28.75 6.05 51.18
C SER A 488 -27.84 4.91 50.79
N THR A 489 -28.24 4.12 49.78
CA THR A 489 -27.45 3.04 49.19
C THR A 489 -26.64 3.49 47.96
N LEU A 490 -25.77 2.64 47.46
CA LEU A 490 -24.99 2.85 46.23
C LEU A 490 -25.87 3.22 45.02
N LEU A 491 -27.00 2.52 44.84
CA LEU A 491 -27.97 2.80 43.78
C LEU A 491 -28.61 4.17 43.93
N HIS A 492 -28.94 4.60 45.15
CA HIS A 492 -29.43 5.96 45.40
C HIS A 492 -28.40 7.01 44.99
N ALA A 493 -27.12 6.81 45.34
CA ALA A 493 -26.03 7.71 44.99
C ALA A 493 -25.87 7.84 43.46
N ALA A 494 -25.72 6.71 42.78
CA ALA A 494 -25.55 6.65 41.33
C ALA A 494 -26.79 7.22 40.57
N ALA A 495 -28.00 6.89 41.01
CA ALA A 495 -29.23 7.37 40.38
C ALA A 495 -29.44 8.89 40.57
N ARG A 496 -29.14 9.42 41.77
CA ARG A 496 -29.25 10.86 42.06
C ARG A 496 -28.38 11.72 41.15
N GLN A 497 -27.21 11.21 40.79
CA GLN A 497 -26.26 11.90 39.90
C GLN A 497 -26.44 11.56 38.42
N GLY A 498 -27.38 10.69 38.08
CA GLY A 498 -27.68 10.35 36.68
C GLY A 498 -26.68 9.39 36.02
N HIS A 499 -25.93 8.64 36.77
CA HIS A 499 -24.89 7.72 36.25
C HIS A 499 -25.49 6.41 35.71
N LEU A 500 -26.17 6.44 34.58
CA LEU A 500 -26.94 5.32 34.01
C LEU A 500 -26.12 4.03 33.81
N ALA A 501 -24.89 4.15 33.30
CA ALA A 501 -24.01 2.98 33.09
C ALA A 501 -23.67 2.29 34.39
N LEU A 502 -23.43 3.08 35.45
CA LEU A 502 -23.15 2.57 36.78
C LEU A 502 -24.38 1.94 37.44
N VAL A 503 -25.56 2.55 37.31
CA VAL A 503 -26.82 1.97 37.78
C VAL A 503 -27.06 0.60 37.13
N LYS A 504 -26.89 0.48 35.81
CA LYS A 504 -27.01 -0.79 35.09
C LYS A 504 -26.03 -1.84 35.63
N TYR A 505 -24.76 -1.46 35.85
CA TYR A 505 -23.76 -2.34 36.40
C TYR A 505 -24.13 -2.80 37.83
N LEU A 506 -24.48 -1.88 38.75
CA LEU A 506 -24.85 -2.24 40.13
C LEU A 506 -26.06 -3.16 40.18
N LEU A 507 -27.06 -2.94 39.34
CA LEU A 507 -28.24 -3.84 39.23
C LEU A 507 -27.87 -5.24 38.72
N SER A 508 -26.80 -5.40 37.96
CA SER A 508 -26.33 -6.71 37.51
C SER A 508 -25.49 -7.47 38.56
N GLN A 509 -25.13 -6.79 39.67
CA GLN A 509 -24.36 -7.41 40.78
C GLN A 509 -25.22 -7.81 41.99
N ILE A 510 -26.48 -7.36 42.00
CA ILE A 510 -27.49 -7.69 43.02
C ILE A 510 -28.39 -8.81 42.49
#